data_745ef7fd5c185a2907c4082591d59c96
#
_entry.id   745ef7fd5c185a2907c4082591d59c96
#
_cell.length_a   1.000
_cell.length_b   1.000
_cell.length_c   1.000
_cell.angle_alpha   90.00
_cell.angle_beta   90.00
_cell.angle_gamma   90.00
#
_symmetry.space_group_name_H-M   'P 1'
#
loop_
_entity.id
_entity.type
_entity.pdbx_description
1 polymer ?
#
loop_
_entity_poly.entity_id
_entity_poly.type
_entity_poly.pdbx_seq_one_letter_code
_entity_poly.pdbx_strand_id
1 'polypeptide(L)'
;AGAEMAALEQEHLRVLLLDTKNRVLRTVTVSQGNVSGAQVRVAEVFKDAIRHNAPAIILLHNHPSGDPTPSRADIALTASVVQAGELLGIEVVDHLIIGQGEFRSLRRLGLGFSGNGAR
;
A
#
# COMPACT_ATOMS: atom_id res chain seq x y z
N ALA A 1 -12.64 -5.08 -2.16
CA ALA A 1 -11.25 -5.55 -2.14
C ALA A 1 -10.82 -6.08 -0.78
N GLY A 2 -11.27 -5.46 0.30
CA GLY A 2 -10.83 -5.88 1.62
C GLY A 2 -11.30 -7.27 2.02
N ALA A 3 -12.58 -7.55 1.84
CA ALA A 3 -13.12 -8.86 2.22
C ALA A 3 -12.52 -9.98 1.38
N GLU A 4 -12.32 -9.71 0.10
CA GLU A 4 -11.70 -10.68 -0.78
C GLU A 4 -10.27 -10.95 -0.36
N MET A 5 -9.51 -9.90 -0.05
CA MET A 5 -8.12 -10.04 0.34
C MET A 5 -7.97 -10.77 1.68
N ALA A 6 -8.93 -10.60 2.59
CA ALA A 6 -8.86 -11.27 3.88
C ALA A 6 -8.94 -12.79 3.74
N ALA A 7 -9.57 -13.29 2.68
CA ALA A 7 -9.73 -14.71 2.46
C ALA A 7 -8.58 -15.36 1.69
N LEU A 8 -7.61 -14.58 1.23
CA LEU A 8 -6.49 -15.12 0.44
C LEU A 8 -5.52 -15.87 1.34
N GLU A 9 -5.01 -16.98 0.85
CA GLU A 9 -4.08 -17.81 1.60
C GLU A 9 -2.65 -17.30 1.50
N GLN A 10 -2.36 -16.51 0.47
CA GLN A 10 -1.03 -15.93 0.30
C GLN A 10 -1.07 -14.44 0.51
N GLU A 11 0.06 -13.88 0.91
CA GLU A 11 0.18 -12.44 0.99
C GLU A 11 0.11 -11.84 -0.41
N HIS A 12 -0.64 -10.75 -0.53
CA HIS A 12 -0.73 -9.98 -1.76
C HIS A 12 -0.46 -8.53 -1.43
N LEU A 13 0.24 -7.85 -2.29
CA LEU A 13 0.36 -6.41 -2.24
C LEU A 13 -0.34 -5.87 -3.48
N ARG A 14 -1.38 -5.09 -3.27
CA ARG A 14 -2.15 -4.49 -4.34
C ARG A 14 -2.06 -2.98 -4.25
N VAL A 15 -2.22 -2.34 -5.39
CA VAL A 15 -2.22 -0.89 -5.47
C VAL A 15 -3.53 -0.46 -6.09
N LEU A 16 -4.23 0.44 -5.42
CA LEU A 16 -5.41 1.08 -5.98
C LEU A 16 -4.95 2.38 -6.62
N LEU A 17 -5.23 2.54 -7.91
CA LEU A 17 -4.94 3.80 -8.61
C LEU A 17 -6.16 4.69 -8.45
N LEU A 18 -5.94 5.93 -8.01
CA LEU A 18 -7.02 6.84 -7.69
C LEU A 18 -6.96 8.07 -8.58
N ASP A 19 -8.15 8.66 -8.83
CA ASP A 19 -8.22 9.96 -9.52
C ASP A 19 -8.10 11.09 -8.49
N THR A 20 -8.24 12.32 -8.93
CA THR A 20 -8.08 13.48 -8.05
C THR A 20 -9.14 13.57 -6.96
N LYS A 21 -10.22 12.82 -7.10
CA LYS A 21 -11.28 12.79 -6.09
C LYS A 21 -11.22 11.50 -5.27
N ASN A 22 -10.08 10.80 -5.35
CA ASN A 22 -9.85 9.55 -4.63
C ASN A 22 -10.81 8.44 -5.02
N ARG A 23 -11.30 8.47 -6.25
CA ARG A 23 -12.10 7.38 -6.78
C ARG A 23 -11.18 6.34 -7.41
N VAL A 24 -11.50 5.07 -7.23
CA VAL A 24 -10.66 3.98 -7.71
C VAL A 24 -10.79 3.85 -9.23
N LEU A 25 -9.68 4.02 -9.92
CA LEU A 25 -9.61 3.84 -11.36
C LEU A 25 -9.30 2.39 -11.72
N ARG A 26 -8.43 1.76 -10.93
CA ARG A 26 -7.92 0.43 -11.24
C ARG A 26 -7.29 -0.18 -10.01
N THR A 27 -7.36 -1.51 -9.91
CA THR A 27 -6.69 -2.27 -8.86
C THR A 27 -5.63 -3.15 -9.52
N VAL A 28 -4.41 -3.10 -9.03
CA VAL A 28 -3.30 -3.86 -9.62
C VAL A 28 -2.63 -4.70 -8.53
N THR A 29 -2.40 -5.98 -8.81
CA THR A 29 -1.60 -6.81 -7.91
C THR A 29 -0.14 -6.62 -8.28
N VAL A 30 0.65 -6.14 -7.31
CA VAL A 30 2.06 -5.85 -7.53
C VAL A 30 2.92 -7.04 -7.13
N SER A 31 2.53 -7.73 -6.07
CA SER A 31 3.31 -8.84 -5.56
C SER A 31 2.39 -9.83 -4.86
N GLN A 32 2.73 -11.10 -4.93
CA GLN A 32 2.00 -12.12 -4.19
C GLN A 32 2.99 -13.19 -3.77
N GLY A 33 2.60 -13.95 -2.74
CA GLY A 33 3.47 -14.94 -2.14
C GLY A 33 4.17 -14.32 -0.96
N ASN A 34 5.49 -14.37 -0.92
CA ASN A 34 6.23 -13.85 0.19
C ASN A 34 6.50 -12.36 0.00
N VAL A 35 5.63 -11.53 0.57
CA VAL A 35 5.74 -10.08 0.42
C VAL A 35 6.55 -9.51 1.57
N SER A 36 7.74 -8.99 1.27
CA SER A 36 8.54 -8.30 2.27
C SER A 36 9.13 -7.04 1.63
N GLY A 37 9.53 -6.11 2.46
CA GLY A 37 10.10 -4.86 1.97
C GLY A 37 11.32 -5.06 1.11
N ALA A 38 12.10 -6.11 1.40
CA ALA A 38 13.32 -6.38 0.64
C ALA A 38 13.01 -6.92 -0.75
N GLN A 39 11.85 -7.49 -0.95
CA GLN A 39 11.49 -8.13 -2.21
C GLN A 39 10.61 -7.28 -3.10
N VAL A 40 9.98 -6.26 -2.55
CA VAL A 40 9.10 -5.39 -3.30
C VAL A 40 9.89 -4.19 -3.79
N ARG A 41 9.96 -4.03 -5.11
CA ARG A 41 10.64 -2.88 -5.68
C ARG A 41 9.69 -1.70 -5.74
N VAL A 42 10.15 -0.55 -5.28
CA VAL A 42 9.32 0.67 -5.29
C VAL A 42 8.87 1.00 -6.71
N ALA A 43 9.72 0.77 -7.71
CA ALA A 43 9.35 1.02 -9.10
C ALA A 43 8.12 0.23 -9.51
N GLU A 44 7.98 -1.01 -9.01
CA GLU A 44 6.83 -1.84 -9.36
C GLU A 44 5.55 -1.29 -8.74
N VAL A 45 5.65 -0.67 -7.58
CA VAL A 45 4.50 -0.07 -6.92
C VAL A 45 3.92 1.06 -7.76
N PHE A 46 4.77 1.84 -8.41
CA PHE A 46 4.34 3.03 -9.15
C PHE A 46 4.17 2.80 -10.65
N LYS A 47 4.58 1.65 -11.16
CA LYS A 47 4.61 1.42 -12.61
C LYS A 47 3.26 1.70 -13.27
N ASP A 48 2.21 1.11 -12.75
CA ASP A 48 0.90 1.28 -13.36
C ASP A 48 0.31 2.65 -13.10
N ALA A 49 0.61 3.27 -11.95
CA ALA A 49 0.18 4.63 -11.69
C ALA A 49 0.78 5.58 -12.71
N ILE A 50 2.05 5.39 -13.06
CA ILE A 50 2.71 6.22 -14.06
C ILE A 50 2.10 5.97 -15.43
N ARG A 51 1.89 4.69 -15.79
CA ARG A 51 1.31 4.35 -17.10
C ARG A 51 -0.07 4.95 -17.30
N HIS A 52 -0.87 4.98 -16.24
CA HIS A 52 -2.24 5.46 -16.31
C HIS A 52 -2.38 6.91 -15.83
N ASN A 53 -1.24 7.54 -15.55
CA ASN A 53 -1.23 8.94 -15.12
C ASN A 53 -2.12 9.17 -13.90
N ALA A 54 -2.10 8.23 -12.96
CA ALA A 54 -2.91 8.35 -11.75
C ALA A 54 -2.23 9.30 -10.78
N PRO A 55 -2.96 10.28 -10.23
CA PRO A 55 -2.37 11.25 -9.31
C PRO A 55 -2.18 10.73 -7.90
N ALA A 56 -2.79 9.60 -7.55
CA ALA A 56 -2.72 9.11 -6.18
C ALA A 56 -2.89 7.59 -6.15
N ILE A 57 -2.39 6.97 -5.09
CA ILE A 57 -2.51 5.53 -4.89
C ILE A 57 -2.79 5.21 -3.42
N ILE A 58 -3.35 4.02 -3.20
CA ILE A 58 -3.45 3.39 -1.89
C ILE A 58 -2.84 2.01 -2.01
N LEU A 59 -2.03 1.62 -1.02
CA LEU A 59 -1.50 0.26 -0.95
C LEU A 59 -2.44 -0.60 -0.10
N LEU A 60 -2.70 -1.81 -0.56
CA LEU A 60 -3.45 -2.81 0.20
C LEU A 60 -2.58 -4.05 0.35
N HIS A 61 -2.47 -4.53 1.57
CA HIS A 61 -1.62 -5.67 1.88
C HIS A 61 -2.37 -6.56 2.86
N ASN A 62 -2.52 -7.84 2.56
CA ASN A 62 -3.19 -8.73 3.49
C ASN A 62 -2.16 -9.55 4.27
N HIS A 63 -2.52 -9.84 5.53
CA HIS A 63 -1.75 -10.76 6.35
C HIS A 63 -2.58 -12.04 6.50
N PRO A 64 -2.18 -13.15 5.88
CA PRO A 64 -2.96 -14.39 5.94
C PRO A 64 -3.13 -14.95 7.35
N SER A 65 -2.27 -14.54 8.29
CA SER A 65 -2.43 -14.94 9.68
C SER A 65 -3.72 -14.40 10.30
N GLY A 66 -4.30 -13.36 9.69
CA GLY A 66 -5.48 -12.69 10.23
C GLY A 66 -5.17 -11.51 11.11
N ASP A 67 -3.93 -11.34 11.54
CA ASP A 67 -3.51 -10.25 12.41
C ASP A 67 -3.03 -9.08 11.55
N PRO A 68 -3.73 -7.93 11.53
CA PRO A 68 -3.37 -6.82 10.67
C PRO A 68 -2.27 -5.92 11.23
N THR A 69 -1.60 -6.33 12.29
CA THR A 69 -0.54 -5.50 12.87
C THR A 69 0.58 -5.31 11.86
N PRO A 70 0.98 -4.05 11.57
CA PRO A 70 2.06 -3.82 10.62
C PRO A 70 3.39 -4.39 11.10
N SER A 71 4.13 -5.01 10.20
CA SER A 71 5.47 -5.49 10.49
C SER A 71 6.49 -4.38 10.25
N ARG A 72 7.72 -4.60 10.69
CA ARG A 72 8.80 -3.65 10.39
C ARG A 72 8.99 -3.48 8.89
N ALA A 73 8.86 -4.59 8.16
CA ALA A 73 9.00 -4.56 6.70
C ALA A 73 7.88 -3.73 6.07
N ASP A 74 6.65 -3.84 6.60
CA ASP A 74 5.53 -3.03 6.11
C ASP A 74 5.81 -1.55 6.30
N ILE A 75 6.33 -1.18 7.47
CA ILE A 75 6.60 0.22 7.78
C ILE A 75 7.72 0.75 6.90
N ALA A 76 8.79 -0.04 6.72
CA ALA A 76 9.91 0.36 5.89
C ALA A 76 9.50 0.53 4.42
N LEU A 77 8.70 -0.39 3.92
CA LEU A 77 8.19 -0.29 2.55
C LEU A 77 7.35 0.97 2.39
N THR A 78 6.47 1.22 3.36
CA THR A 78 5.60 2.40 3.32
C THR A 78 6.44 3.68 3.27
N ALA A 79 7.45 3.77 4.12
CA ALA A 79 8.29 4.97 4.15
C ALA A 79 8.97 5.20 2.79
N SER A 80 9.49 4.12 2.18
CA SER A 80 10.14 4.23 0.88
C SER A 80 9.16 4.65 -0.21
N VAL A 81 7.95 4.08 -0.17
CA VAL A 81 6.94 4.38 -1.17
C VAL A 81 6.46 5.82 -1.03
N VAL A 82 6.23 6.29 0.19
CA VAL A 82 5.80 7.67 0.43
C VAL A 82 6.86 8.64 -0.07
N GLN A 83 8.12 8.36 0.22
CA GLN A 83 9.22 9.22 -0.23
C GLN A 83 9.29 9.28 -1.75
N ALA A 84 9.17 8.12 -2.40
CA ALA A 84 9.21 8.07 -3.86
C ALA A 84 8.01 8.79 -4.47
N GLY A 85 6.85 8.67 -3.84
CA GLY A 85 5.65 9.35 -4.32
C GLY A 85 5.81 10.85 -4.32
N GLU A 86 6.48 11.40 -3.31
CA GLU A 86 6.75 12.82 -3.26
C GLU A 86 7.60 13.28 -4.44
N LEU A 87 8.59 12.48 -4.80
CA LEU A 87 9.45 12.80 -5.92
C LEU A 87 8.71 12.69 -7.25
N LEU A 88 7.81 11.72 -7.36
CA LEU A 88 7.09 11.47 -8.61
C LEU A 88 5.85 12.33 -8.77
N GLY A 89 5.43 13.02 -7.72
CA GLY A 89 4.19 13.78 -7.76
C GLY A 89 2.96 12.90 -7.72
N ILE A 90 3.08 11.71 -7.12
CA ILE A 90 1.96 10.79 -6.94
C ILE A 90 1.73 10.65 -5.44
N GLU A 91 0.56 11.07 -4.99
CA GLU A 91 0.25 11.05 -3.56
C GLU A 91 0.00 9.61 -3.10
N VAL A 92 0.66 9.20 -2.02
CA VAL A 92 0.36 7.92 -1.37
C VAL A 92 -0.62 8.23 -0.26
N VAL A 93 -1.88 7.89 -0.50
CA VAL A 93 -2.96 8.29 0.41
C VAL A 93 -2.93 7.47 1.69
N ASP A 94 -2.68 6.16 1.57
CA ASP A 94 -2.62 5.29 2.74
C ASP A 94 -1.97 3.96 2.38
N HIS A 95 -1.69 3.18 3.40
CA HIS A 95 -1.32 1.78 3.26
C HIS A 95 -2.17 1.03 4.29
N LEU A 96 -3.04 0.17 3.81
CA LEU A 96 -3.97 -0.57 4.65
C LEU A 96 -3.53 -2.02 4.74
N ILE A 97 -3.39 -2.52 5.96
CA ILE A 97 -3.09 -3.92 6.21
C ILE A 97 -4.40 -4.61 6.54
N ILE A 98 -4.73 -5.64 5.79
CA ILE A 98 -6.00 -6.36 5.92
C ILE A 98 -5.77 -7.64 6.71
N GLY A 99 -6.53 -7.82 7.77
CA GLY A 99 -6.53 -9.05 8.55
C GLY A 99 -7.89 -9.70 8.52
N GLN A 100 -8.15 -10.55 9.50
CA GLN A 100 -9.43 -11.27 9.57
C GLN A 100 -10.47 -10.36 10.24
N GLY A 101 -11.36 -9.81 9.42
CA GLY A 101 -12.43 -8.96 9.94
C GLY A 101 -11.99 -7.61 10.44
N GLU A 102 -10.77 -7.19 10.18
CA GLU A 102 -10.26 -5.91 10.62
C GLU A 102 -9.12 -5.45 9.74
N PHE A 103 -8.77 -4.19 9.85
CA PHE A 103 -7.64 -3.64 9.10
C PHE A 103 -6.93 -2.57 9.95
N ARG A 104 -5.72 -2.22 9.51
CA ARG A 104 -4.99 -1.11 10.12
C ARG A 104 -4.54 -0.15 9.02
N SER A 105 -4.62 1.12 9.31
CA SER A 105 -4.15 2.18 8.43
C SER A 105 -2.82 2.67 8.97
N LEU A 106 -1.76 2.55 8.17
CA LEU A 106 -0.46 3.02 8.60
C LEU A 106 -0.42 4.53 8.71
N ARG A 107 -1.17 5.23 7.85
CA ARG A 107 -1.25 6.68 7.97
C ARG A 107 -1.86 7.08 9.31
N ARG A 108 -2.96 6.44 9.70
CA ARG A 108 -3.60 6.72 10.96
C ARG A 108 -2.69 6.43 12.14
N LEU A 109 -1.91 5.36 12.04
CA LEU A 109 -0.98 4.98 13.08
C LEU A 109 0.27 5.83 13.10
N GLY A 110 0.49 6.65 12.05
CA GLY A 110 1.68 7.47 11.96
C GLY A 110 2.93 6.67 11.61
N LEU A 111 2.77 5.54 10.96
CA LEU A 111 3.88 4.66 10.63
C LEU A 111 4.21 4.77 9.13
N GLY A 112 5.44 5.12 8.83
CA GLY A 112 5.87 5.28 7.45
C GLY A 112 5.47 6.61 6.81
N PHE A 113 4.43 7.24 7.32
CA PHE A 113 3.96 8.54 6.84
C PHE A 113 4.46 9.69 7.69
N SER A 114 5.09 9.37 8.79
CA SER A 114 5.37 10.39 9.77
C SER A 114 6.42 11.37 9.38
N GLY A 115 7.13 11.06 8.40
CA GLY A 115 8.04 12.00 8.04
C GLY A 115 7.55 13.27 7.84
N ASN A 116 6.58 13.21 7.66
CA ASN A 116 6.13 14.25 7.53
C ASN A 116 5.42 14.56 8.39
N GLY A 117 5.39 13.79 9.10
CA GLY A 117 4.66 14.11 10.09
C GLY A 117 4.81 15.43 10.33
N ALA A 118 5.74 15.87 10.06
CA ALA A 118 5.87 17.20 10.30
C ALA A 118 4.96 17.98 9.56
N ARG A 119 4.21 17.55 8.86
CA ARG A 119 3.32 18.35 8.25
C ARG A 119 2.16 18.41 8.81
#